data_f0975fd4253771a06b1006e480802a8c
#
_entry.id   f0975fd4253771a06b1006e480802a8c
#
_cell.length_a   1.000
_cell.length_b   1.000
_cell.length_c   1.000
_cell.angle_alpha   90.00
_cell.angle_beta   90.00
_cell.angle_gamma   90.00
#
_symmetry.space_group_name_H-M   'P 1'
#
loop_
_entity.id
_entity.type
_entity.pdbx_description
1 polymer ?
#
loop_
_entity_poly.entity_id
_entity_poly.type
_entity_poly.pdbx_seq_one_letter_code
_entity_poly.pdbx_strand_id
1 'polypeptide(L)'
;YSLTEIECEDHFAPVVAKWQVTIVKDKTTKKIVVNTLRPTGTLKLQKKLEDARQGAVDLADKDIKKTKYKVVAMNDIVDTVSLKKLYSKGEIITLGSGKCIVDTNDGQMITYSNGVQVSKGIMNEEGIISVDENGQLEMTGIPLGKYQVVEVSCPQGYVLDSTPYDFEITQKDHTTTIYTNSHEQTNQITKTTFTKTDATGDQEVRGAKMSITDLEGKVIDEWISSNKAHEIDGLESGKTYYLNEDTSPAGYVKATKIEFKVNEDGKIQKVNMKDKVVTISKVTLGGEEIQGALLQV
;
A
#
# COMPACT_ATOMS: atom_id res chain seq x y z
N TYR A 1 50.29 -5.60 31.92
CA TYR A 1 49.55 -4.81 30.95
C TYR A 1 48.05 -5.05 31.10
N SER A 2 47.25 -4.05 30.82
CA SER A 2 45.79 -4.15 30.72
C SER A 2 45.35 -4.13 29.28
N LEU A 3 44.52 -5.07 28.89
CA LEU A 3 43.90 -5.16 27.55
C LEU A 3 42.42 -4.86 27.68
N THR A 4 41.90 -3.98 26.84
CA THR A 4 40.47 -3.65 26.69
C THR A 4 40.12 -3.69 25.22
N GLU A 5 38.89 -4.13 24.90
CA GLU A 5 38.34 -3.98 23.58
C GLU A 5 37.75 -2.55 23.46
N ILE A 6 38.06 -1.87 22.37
CA ILE A 6 37.58 -0.49 22.10
C ILE A 6 36.64 -0.43 20.94
N GLU A 7 36.57 -1.48 20.10
CA GLU A 7 35.70 -1.60 18.93
C GLU A 7 35.51 -3.08 18.57
N CYS A 8 34.37 -3.44 18.02
CA CYS A 8 34.11 -4.76 17.43
C CYS A 8 33.38 -4.57 16.08
N GLU A 9 33.43 -5.63 15.27
CA GLU A 9 32.69 -5.63 13.99
C GLU A 9 31.18 -5.56 14.20
N ASP A 10 30.46 -5.04 13.21
CA ASP A 10 29.01 -5.07 13.16
C ASP A 10 28.48 -6.49 13.37
N HIS A 11 27.33 -6.62 13.99
CA HIS A 11 26.71 -7.89 14.39
C HIS A 11 27.39 -8.66 15.55
N PHE A 12 28.41 -8.08 16.18
CA PHE A 12 28.96 -8.58 17.43
C PHE A 12 28.81 -7.55 18.55
N ALA A 13 28.66 -8.02 19.77
CA ALA A 13 28.66 -7.16 20.94
C ALA A 13 30.08 -7.12 21.54
N PRO A 14 30.58 -5.92 21.91
CA PRO A 14 31.87 -5.76 22.51
C PRO A 14 31.93 -6.42 23.90
N VAL A 15 33.09 -6.93 24.27
CA VAL A 15 33.33 -7.47 25.60
C VAL A 15 33.82 -6.37 26.53
N VAL A 16 33.01 -6.00 27.51
CA VAL A 16 33.23 -4.87 28.45
C VAL A 16 34.24 -5.23 29.57
N ALA A 17 35.03 -6.28 29.40
CA ALA A 17 35.99 -6.72 30.41
C ALA A 17 37.38 -6.12 30.20
N LYS A 18 38.09 -5.88 31.30
CA LYS A 18 39.53 -5.58 31.28
C LYS A 18 40.30 -6.87 31.63
N TRP A 19 41.27 -7.23 30.81
CA TRP A 19 42.09 -8.39 31.04
C TRP A 19 43.50 -7.98 31.45
N GLN A 20 44.01 -8.54 32.51
CA GLN A 20 45.42 -8.43 32.85
C GLN A 20 46.24 -9.44 32.02
N VAL A 21 47.27 -8.94 31.37
CA VAL A 21 48.15 -9.74 30.53
C VAL A 21 49.57 -9.57 31.05
N THR A 22 50.22 -10.70 31.41
CA THR A 22 51.59 -10.68 31.83
C THR A 22 52.47 -11.16 30.68
N ILE A 23 53.42 -10.32 30.29
CA ILE A 23 54.43 -10.67 29.27
C ILE A 23 55.67 -11.22 29.97
N VAL A 24 56.08 -12.39 29.58
CA VAL A 24 57.30 -13.06 30.10
C VAL A 24 58.32 -13.05 29.00
N LYS A 25 59.57 -12.73 29.35
CA LYS A 25 60.72 -12.73 28.43
C LYS A 25 60.83 -14.08 27.71
N ASP A 26 61.04 -14.04 26.41
CA ASP A 26 61.25 -15.19 25.52
C ASP A 26 60.10 -16.20 25.48
N LYS A 27 58.84 -15.77 25.85
CA LYS A 27 57.62 -16.57 25.77
C LYS A 27 56.50 -15.83 25.01
N THR A 28 55.74 -16.57 24.21
CA THR A 28 54.53 -16.04 23.59
C THR A 28 53.40 -16.07 24.61
N THR A 29 52.76 -14.91 24.82
CA THR A 29 51.53 -14.80 25.61
C THR A 29 50.34 -14.73 24.66
N LYS A 30 49.33 -15.62 24.79
CA LYS A 30 48.13 -15.66 24.01
C LYS A 30 46.92 -15.41 24.90
N LYS A 31 46.08 -14.46 24.51
CA LYS A 31 44.77 -14.22 25.11
C LYS A 31 43.70 -14.35 24.00
N ILE A 32 42.68 -15.14 24.27
CA ILE A 32 41.50 -15.28 23.39
C ILE A 32 40.36 -14.47 24.00
N VAL A 33 39.76 -13.61 23.21
CA VAL A 33 38.55 -12.87 23.54
C VAL A 33 37.46 -13.33 22.56
N VAL A 34 36.24 -13.56 23.05
CA VAL A 34 35.12 -14.03 22.24
C VAL A 34 33.98 -13.03 22.35
N ASN A 35 33.61 -12.44 21.24
CA ASN A 35 32.47 -11.54 21.17
C ASN A 35 31.17 -12.33 21.00
N THR A 36 30.09 -11.82 21.56
CA THR A 36 28.76 -12.41 21.42
C THR A 36 28.16 -12.00 20.11
N LEU A 37 27.70 -12.95 19.29
CA LEU A 37 26.96 -12.66 18.05
C LEU A 37 25.66 -11.98 18.39
N ARG A 38 25.37 -10.89 17.66
CA ARG A 38 24.14 -10.09 17.74
C ARG A 38 23.55 -9.94 16.33
N PRO A 39 22.78 -10.94 15.86
CA PRO A 39 22.21 -10.88 14.54
C PRO A 39 21.10 -9.83 14.44
N THR A 40 20.88 -9.34 13.22
CA THR A 40 19.81 -8.41 12.88
C THR A 40 18.97 -8.96 11.74
N GLY A 41 17.83 -8.31 11.48
CA GLY A 41 16.95 -8.62 10.37
C GLY A 41 17.01 -7.63 9.25
N THR A 42 16.63 -8.10 8.06
CA THR A 42 16.31 -7.31 6.88
C THR A 42 14.89 -7.63 6.45
N LEU A 43 14.09 -6.59 6.24
CA LEU A 43 12.78 -6.68 5.57
C LEU A 43 12.95 -6.15 4.14
N LYS A 44 12.58 -6.98 3.15
CA LYS A 44 12.48 -6.60 1.73
C LYS A 44 11.02 -6.67 1.31
N LEU A 45 10.49 -5.58 0.77
CA LEU A 45 9.13 -5.54 0.25
C LEU A 45 9.16 -5.09 -1.21
N GLN A 46 8.42 -5.83 -2.07
CA GLN A 46 8.17 -5.45 -3.45
C GLN A 46 6.70 -5.09 -3.61
N LYS A 47 6.46 -3.83 -3.93
CA LYS A 47 5.13 -3.31 -4.26
C LYS A 47 4.89 -3.39 -5.75
N LYS A 48 3.65 -3.75 -6.13
CA LYS A 48 3.13 -3.71 -7.49
C LYS A 48 1.79 -3.00 -7.52
N LEU A 49 1.47 -2.41 -8.66
CA LEU A 49 0.16 -1.84 -8.96
C LEU A 49 -0.46 -2.65 -10.11
N GLU A 50 -1.73 -3.03 -9.98
CA GLU A 50 -2.45 -3.72 -11.04
C GLU A 50 -2.65 -2.78 -12.24
N ASP A 51 -2.51 -3.30 -13.46
CA ASP A 51 -2.80 -2.55 -14.67
C ASP A 51 -4.31 -2.41 -14.90
N ALA A 52 -4.71 -1.34 -15.58
CA ALA A 52 -6.08 -1.18 -16.03
C ALA A 52 -6.49 -2.28 -17.03
N ARG A 53 -7.79 -2.59 -17.09
CA ARG A 53 -8.34 -3.53 -18.06
C ARG A 53 -8.07 -3.03 -19.49
N GLN A 54 -7.82 -3.97 -20.40
CA GLN A 54 -7.61 -3.62 -21.81
C GLN A 54 -8.88 -2.94 -22.38
N GLY A 55 -8.71 -1.73 -22.87
CA GLY A 55 -9.77 -0.92 -23.47
C GLY A 55 -10.60 -0.09 -22.50
N ALA A 56 -10.37 -0.20 -21.19
CA ALA A 56 -10.94 0.71 -20.21
C ALA A 56 -10.24 2.08 -20.24
N VAL A 57 -10.96 3.13 -19.86
CA VAL A 57 -10.35 4.43 -19.55
C VAL A 57 -9.56 4.28 -18.26
N ASP A 58 -8.26 4.58 -18.28
CA ASP A 58 -7.37 4.48 -17.13
C ASP A 58 -7.19 5.85 -16.47
N LEU A 59 -7.75 6.01 -15.30
CA LEU A 59 -7.67 7.24 -14.48
C LEU A 59 -6.76 7.11 -13.26
N ALA A 60 -6.13 5.94 -13.08
CA ALA A 60 -5.33 5.68 -11.89
C ALA A 60 -4.01 6.46 -11.90
N ASP A 61 -3.64 6.95 -10.74
CA ASP A 61 -2.33 7.55 -10.52
C ASP A 61 -1.26 6.44 -10.45
N LYS A 62 -0.31 6.46 -11.36
CA LYS A 62 0.75 5.44 -11.47
C LYS A 62 1.99 5.73 -10.64
N ASP A 63 1.99 6.81 -9.85
CA ASP A 63 3.14 7.11 -8.98
C ASP A 63 3.19 6.15 -7.78
N ILE A 64 3.90 5.04 -7.97
CA ILE A 64 4.06 3.98 -6.97
C ILE A 64 4.66 4.49 -5.64
N LYS A 65 5.44 5.58 -5.67
CA LYS A 65 6.04 6.19 -4.46
C LYS A 65 5.00 6.77 -3.49
N LYS A 66 3.74 6.94 -3.92
CA LYS A 66 2.64 7.30 -3.04
C LYS A 66 2.20 6.15 -2.14
N THR A 67 2.66 4.94 -2.41
CA THR A 67 2.46 3.81 -1.50
C THR A 67 3.38 3.95 -0.30
N LYS A 68 2.78 3.88 0.89
CA LYS A 68 3.49 4.07 2.16
C LYS A 68 3.16 2.96 3.14
N TYR A 69 4.15 2.64 3.96
CA TYR A 69 4.09 1.59 4.97
C TYR A 69 4.53 2.10 6.34
N LYS A 70 4.15 1.37 7.38
CA LYS A 70 4.76 1.44 8.70
C LYS A 70 5.13 0.04 9.15
N VAL A 71 6.18 -0.06 9.96
CA VAL A 71 6.57 -1.31 10.64
C VAL A 71 6.35 -1.14 12.13
N VAL A 72 5.68 -2.09 12.76
CA VAL A 72 5.26 -2.02 14.17
C VAL A 72 5.82 -3.22 14.93
N ALA A 73 6.36 -3.00 16.13
CA ALA A 73 6.76 -4.05 17.05
C ALA A 73 5.53 -4.76 17.65
N MET A 74 5.45 -6.08 17.56
CA MET A 74 4.30 -6.86 18.04
C MET A 74 4.49 -7.44 19.44
N ASN A 75 5.69 -7.31 20.00
CA ASN A 75 6.04 -7.60 21.38
C ASN A 75 7.06 -6.57 21.86
N ASP A 76 7.33 -6.54 23.18
CA ASP A 76 8.48 -5.79 23.68
C ASP A 76 9.77 -6.40 23.11
N ILE A 77 10.59 -5.57 22.48
CA ILE A 77 11.86 -5.97 21.88
C ILE A 77 12.98 -5.60 22.85
N VAL A 78 13.76 -6.59 23.23
CA VAL A 78 14.85 -6.44 24.20
C VAL A 78 16.15 -6.84 23.53
N ASP A 79 17.16 -6.01 23.66
CA ASP A 79 18.51 -6.35 23.22
C ASP A 79 19.06 -7.53 24.03
N THR A 80 19.51 -8.58 23.35
CA THR A 80 19.92 -9.85 23.99
C THR A 80 21.21 -9.73 24.79
N VAL A 81 21.99 -8.68 24.58
CA VAL A 81 23.28 -8.45 25.23
C VAL A 81 23.15 -7.47 26.40
N SER A 82 22.66 -6.27 26.13
CA SER A 82 22.51 -5.22 27.16
C SER A 82 21.27 -5.40 28.03
N LEU A 83 20.33 -6.27 27.62
CA LEU A 83 19.02 -6.47 28.25
C LEU A 83 18.16 -5.22 28.30
N LYS A 84 18.52 -4.17 27.54
CA LYS A 84 17.74 -2.95 27.43
C LYS A 84 16.56 -3.16 26.49
N LYS A 85 15.40 -2.61 26.86
CA LYS A 85 14.26 -2.57 25.96
C LYS A 85 14.53 -1.56 24.85
N LEU A 86 14.43 -2.02 23.58
CA LEU A 86 14.65 -1.26 22.37
C LEU A 86 13.33 -0.68 21.85
N TYR A 87 12.24 -1.48 21.89
CA TYR A 87 10.89 -1.06 21.52
C TYR A 87 9.87 -1.65 22.47
N SER A 88 8.79 -0.92 22.67
CA SER A 88 7.57 -1.42 23.33
C SER A 88 6.64 -2.05 22.29
N LYS A 89 5.82 -3.00 22.71
CA LYS A 89 4.74 -3.53 21.87
C LYS A 89 3.85 -2.39 21.34
N GLY A 90 3.58 -2.36 20.03
CA GLY A 90 2.78 -1.34 19.36
C GLY A 90 3.57 -0.12 18.89
N GLU A 91 4.86 -0.03 19.21
CA GLU A 91 5.73 1.06 18.79
C GLU A 91 6.08 0.95 17.29
N ILE A 92 6.04 2.10 16.58
CA ILE A 92 6.46 2.19 15.17
C ILE A 92 7.98 2.29 15.13
N ILE A 93 8.58 1.51 14.25
CA ILE A 93 10.03 1.50 14.04
C ILE A 93 10.44 2.73 13.26
N THR A 94 11.47 3.45 13.74
CA THR A 94 12.01 4.67 13.13
C THR A 94 13.49 4.51 12.78
N LEU A 95 14.01 5.39 11.94
CA LEU A 95 15.45 5.42 11.59
C LEU A 95 16.33 5.57 12.82
N GLY A 96 17.40 4.79 12.88
CA GLY A 96 18.35 4.79 14.00
C GLY A 96 17.82 4.20 15.29
N SER A 97 16.52 3.86 15.37
CA SER A 97 15.97 3.14 16.52
C SER A 97 16.57 1.74 16.62
N GLY A 98 16.58 1.14 17.81
CA GLY A 98 17.28 -0.13 18.05
C GLY A 98 18.82 -0.03 18.07
N LYS A 99 19.37 1.19 18.08
CA LYS A 99 20.79 1.44 18.29
C LYS A 99 21.21 0.90 19.65
N CYS A 100 22.28 0.11 19.67
CA CYS A 100 22.78 -0.51 20.87
C CYS A 100 24.10 0.11 21.31
N ILE A 101 24.14 0.51 22.57
CA ILE A 101 25.30 1.13 23.19
C ILE A 101 25.57 0.39 24.49
N VAL A 102 26.83 -0.01 24.70
CA VAL A 102 27.28 -0.56 25.97
C VAL A 102 28.08 0.50 26.72
N ASP A 103 27.73 0.73 27.98
CA ASP A 103 28.50 1.54 28.89
C ASP A 103 29.63 0.67 29.49
N THR A 104 30.86 1.08 29.28
CA THR A 104 32.00 0.38 29.86
C THR A 104 32.20 0.80 31.30
N ASN A 105 32.84 -0.09 32.13
CA ASN A 105 33.05 0.17 33.56
C ASN A 105 33.91 1.42 33.87
N ASP A 106 34.45 2.07 32.86
CA ASP A 106 35.26 3.30 32.95
C ASP A 106 34.54 4.51 32.31
N GLY A 107 33.23 4.38 32.02
CA GLY A 107 32.41 5.49 31.52
C GLY A 107 32.58 5.74 30.01
N GLN A 108 33.21 4.84 29.26
CA GLN A 108 33.25 4.89 27.81
C GLN A 108 31.99 4.24 27.24
N MET A 109 31.45 4.82 26.15
CA MET A 109 30.29 4.33 25.44
C MET A 109 30.76 3.66 24.15
N ILE A 110 30.49 2.36 23.99
CA ILE A 110 30.79 1.63 22.75
C ILE A 110 29.49 1.34 22.02
N THR A 111 29.35 1.86 20.80
CA THR A 111 28.23 1.57 19.90
C THR A 111 28.55 0.29 19.11
N TYR A 112 27.66 -0.69 19.11
CA TYR A 112 27.81 -1.93 18.37
C TYR A 112 26.63 -2.25 17.44
N SER A 113 25.77 -1.29 17.20
CA SER A 113 24.73 -1.31 16.17
C SER A 113 24.31 0.11 15.84
N ASN A 114 24.23 0.41 14.56
CA ASN A 114 23.73 1.72 14.08
C ASN A 114 22.21 1.85 14.16
N GLY A 115 21.52 0.77 14.56
CA GLY A 115 20.05 0.69 14.57
C GLY A 115 19.46 0.46 13.19
N VAL A 116 18.16 0.73 13.08
CA VAL A 116 17.39 0.53 11.85
C VAL A 116 17.77 1.56 10.79
N GLN A 117 17.99 1.07 9.56
CA GLN A 117 18.27 1.87 8.38
C GLN A 117 17.34 1.48 7.23
N VAL A 118 17.15 2.38 6.25
CA VAL A 118 16.40 2.15 5.02
C VAL A 118 17.36 2.31 3.84
N SER A 119 17.59 1.22 3.10
CA SER A 119 18.46 1.20 1.93
C SER A 119 17.71 1.40 0.61
N LYS A 120 16.39 1.09 0.60
CA LYS A 120 15.47 1.37 -0.51
C LYS A 120 14.17 1.95 0.02
N GLY A 121 13.69 3.00 -0.64
CA GLY A 121 12.59 3.82 -0.15
C GLY A 121 13.08 4.96 0.76
N ILE A 122 12.14 5.69 1.34
CA ILE A 122 12.40 6.84 2.21
C ILE A 122 11.52 6.77 3.44
N MET A 123 12.11 6.79 4.63
CA MET A 123 11.39 6.85 5.90
C MET A 123 11.40 8.28 6.45
N ASN A 124 10.25 8.76 6.89
CA ASN A 124 10.13 10.04 7.60
C ASN A 124 10.38 9.87 9.11
N GLU A 125 10.34 10.98 9.86
CA GLU A 125 10.59 10.99 11.31
C GLU A 125 9.56 10.18 12.11
N GLU A 126 8.35 10.02 11.59
CA GLU A 126 7.26 9.26 12.21
C GLU A 126 7.35 7.74 11.95
N GLY A 127 8.34 7.29 11.17
CA GLY A 127 8.51 5.89 10.77
C GLY A 127 7.62 5.46 9.61
N ILE A 128 7.06 6.40 8.86
CA ILE A 128 6.31 6.11 7.63
C ILE A 128 7.29 6.04 6.45
N ILE A 129 7.25 4.93 5.71
CA ILE A 129 8.20 4.61 4.65
C ILE A 129 7.48 4.61 3.31
N SER A 130 7.91 5.46 2.37
CA SER A 130 7.51 5.34 0.96
C SER A 130 8.42 4.36 0.23
N VAL A 131 7.87 3.58 -0.70
CA VAL A 131 8.68 2.77 -1.62
C VAL A 131 9.46 3.66 -2.59
N ASP A 132 10.49 3.10 -3.24
CA ASP A 132 11.21 3.77 -4.32
C ASP A 132 10.43 3.74 -5.64
N GLU A 133 11.01 4.28 -6.73
CA GLU A 133 10.40 4.30 -8.07
C GLU A 133 10.19 2.91 -8.68
N ASN A 134 10.87 1.88 -8.16
CA ASN A 134 10.71 0.48 -8.57
C ASN A 134 9.72 -0.29 -7.67
N GLY A 135 9.07 0.41 -6.74
CA GLY A 135 8.16 -0.19 -5.76
C GLY A 135 8.89 -0.98 -4.67
N GLN A 136 10.17 -0.72 -4.44
CA GLN A 136 10.98 -1.45 -3.47
C GLN A 136 11.09 -0.69 -2.14
N LEU A 137 11.03 -1.46 -1.05
CA LEU A 137 11.35 -1.03 0.29
C LEU A 137 12.32 -2.04 0.89
N GLU A 138 13.43 -1.56 1.45
CA GLU A 138 14.38 -2.41 2.16
C GLU A 138 14.82 -1.74 3.46
N MET A 139 14.52 -2.41 4.58
CA MET A 139 14.95 -2.02 5.93
C MET A 139 15.97 -3.01 6.45
N THR A 140 17.03 -2.51 7.07
CA THR A 140 18.09 -3.31 7.67
C THR A 140 18.29 -2.96 9.14
N GLY A 141 19.09 -3.74 9.86
CA GLY A 141 19.39 -3.49 11.27
C GLY A 141 18.20 -3.72 12.22
N ILE A 142 17.17 -4.45 11.79
CA ILE A 142 15.99 -4.75 12.61
C ILE A 142 16.37 -5.73 13.70
N PRO A 143 16.19 -5.43 15.01
CA PRO A 143 16.50 -6.35 16.10
C PRO A 143 15.69 -7.66 16.04
N LEU A 144 16.11 -8.67 16.80
CA LEU A 144 15.33 -9.89 16.99
C LEU A 144 13.97 -9.56 17.63
N GLY A 145 12.88 -10.11 17.08
CA GLY A 145 11.52 -9.89 17.58
C GLY A 145 10.44 -10.16 16.54
N LYS A 146 9.20 -9.88 16.91
CA LYS A 146 7.99 -10.01 16.08
C LYS A 146 7.52 -8.65 15.62
N TYR A 147 7.19 -8.56 14.34
CA TYR A 147 6.82 -7.31 13.68
C TYR A 147 5.64 -7.48 12.74
N GLN A 148 4.96 -6.38 12.46
CA GLN A 148 3.99 -6.25 11.38
C GLN A 148 4.41 -5.11 10.46
N VAL A 149 4.34 -5.33 9.13
CA VAL A 149 4.35 -4.25 8.15
C VAL A 149 2.93 -4.03 7.63
N VAL A 150 2.48 -2.77 7.59
CA VAL A 150 1.11 -2.39 7.23
C VAL A 150 1.16 -1.27 6.21
N GLU A 151 0.44 -1.42 5.11
CA GLU A 151 0.24 -0.34 4.15
C GLU A 151 -0.68 0.74 4.76
N VAL A 152 -0.29 1.99 4.65
CA VAL A 152 -1.04 3.13 5.21
C VAL A 152 -1.50 4.13 4.15
N SER A 153 -1.00 4.02 2.92
CA SER A 153 -1.38 4.85 1.78
C SER A 153 -1.08 4.13 0.47
N CYS A 154 -1.92 4.31 -0.53
CA CYS A 154 -1.69 3.89 -1.91
C CYS A 154 -2.00 5.04 -2.88
N PRO A 155 -1.59 4.96 -4.17
CA PRO A 155 -1.94 5.96 -5.17
C PRO A 155 -3.46 6.02 -5.41
N GLN A 156 -3.94 7.17 -5.87
CA GLN A 156 -5.35 7.36 -6.21
C GLN A 156 -5.77 6.39 -7.33
N GLY A 157 -6.98 5.83 -7.21
CA GLY A 157 -7.52 4.84 -8.16
C GLY A 157 -7.17 3.40 -7.81
N TYR A 158 -6.45 3.17 -6.72
CA TYR A 158 -6.18 1.85 -6.17
C TYR A 158 -6.88 1.63 -4.85
N VAL A 159 -7.08 0.37 -4.50
CA VAL A 159 -7.63 -0.05 -3.21
C VAL A 159 -6.49 -0.20 -2.22
N LEU A 160 -6.60 0.47 -1.07
CA LEU A 160 -5.66 0.30 0.03
C LEU A 160 -5.77 -1.11 0.62
N ASP A 161 -4.67 -1.85 0.62
CA ASP A 161 -4.59 -3.14 1.30
C ASP A 161 -3.89 -2.99 2.65
N SER A 162 -4.67 -2.69 3.67
CA SER A 162 -4.19 -2.53 5.05
C SER A 162 -4.02 -3.86 5.80
N THR A 163 -4.12 -5.01 5.12
CA THR A 163 -3.87 -6.32 5.72
C THR A 163 -2.43 -6.39 6.22
N PRO A 164 -2.20 -6.61 7.53
CA PRO A 164 -0.85 -6.68 8.06
C PRO A 164 -0.10 -7.91 7.55
N TYR A 165 1.15 -7.74 7.20
CA TYR A 165 2.09 -8.85 6.99
C TYR A 165 2.94 -9.04 8.24
N ASP A 166 2.77 -10.20 8.88
CA ASP A 166 3.53 -10.60 10.07
C ASP A 166 4.88 -11.17 9.67
N PHE A 167 5.95 -10.75 10.33
CA PHE A 167 7.26 -11.35 10.20
C PHE A 167 8.01 -11.41 11.54
N GLU A 168 8.93 -12.34 11.64
CA GLU A 168 9.74 -12.55 12.84
C GLU A 168 11.22 -12.63 12.47
N ILE A 169 12.04 -11.91 13.24
CA ILE A 169 13.49 -12.02 13.19
C ILE A 169 13.91 -12.86 14.39
N THR A 170 14.30 -14.09 14.13
CA THR A 170 14.69 -15.06 15.16
C THR A 170 16.06 -15.63 14.84
N GLN A 171 16.96 -15.68 15.83
CA GLN A 171 18.24 -16.33 15.71
C GLN A 171 18.04 -17.84 15.59
N LYS A 172 18.51 -18.42 14.48
CA LYS A 172 18.36 -19.86 14.16
C LYS A 172 19.63 -20.66 14.38
N ASP A 173 20.78 -19.97 14.39
CA ASP A 173 22.11 -20.58 14.55
C ASP A 173 23.10 -19.59 15.19
N HIS A 174 24.36 -19.97 15.32
CA HIS A 174 25.41 -19.16 15.95
C HIS A 174 26.37 -18.50 14.95
N THR A 175 26.04 -18.53 13.65
CA THR A 175 26.93 -18.04 12.58
C THR A 175 26.26 -17.03 11.68
N THR A 176 24.94 -17.10 11.52
CA THR A 176 24.16 -16.19 10.66
C THR A 176 24.03 -14.83 11.33
N THR A 177 24.51 -13.80 10.65
CA THR A 177 24.49 -12.40 11.13
C THR A 177 23.24 -11.63 10.70
N ILE A 178 22.64 -12.01 9.57
CA ILE A 178 21.47 -11.32 8.99
C ILE A 178 20.40 -12.32 8.58
N TYR A 179 19.17 -12.12 9.09
CA TYR A 179 17.99 -12.90 8.72
C TYR A 179 17.07 -12.05 7.83
N THR A 180 16.83 -12.49 6.59
CA THR A 180 16.03 -11.75 5.62
C THR A 180 14.60 -12.28 5.56
N ASN A 181 13.62 -11.38 5.64
CA ASN A 181 12.21 -11.60 5.31
C ASN A 181 11.87 -10.85 4.04
N SER A 182 11.10 -11.49 3.15
CA SER A 182 10.67 -10.88 1.88
C SER A 182 9.16 -10.99 1.74
N HIS A 183 8.53 -9.93 1.25
CA HIS A 183 7.10 -9.87 0.99
C HIS A 183 6.83 -9.17 -0.33
N GLU A 184 5.81 -9.64 -1.06
CA GLU A 184 5.30 -8.99 -2.26
C GLU A 184 3.83 -8.65 -2.06
N GLN A 185 3.41 -7.43 -2.42
CA GLN A 185 2.04 -6.98 -2.31
C GLN A 185 1.63 -6.21 -3.56
N THR A 186 0.40 -6.44 -4.03
CA THR A 186 -0.18 -5.75 -5.20
C THR A 186 -1.44 -5.01 -4.79
N ASN A 187 -1.52 -3.69 -5.04
CA ASN A 187 -2.80 -2.99 -4.94
C ASN A 187 -3.64 -3.27 -6.18
N GLN A 188 -4.90 -3.59 -5.95
CA GLN A 188 -5.89 -3.75 -7.00
C GLN A 188 -6.38 -2.38 -7.47
N ILE A 189 -6.51 -2.19 -8.79
CA ILE A 189 -7.13 -0.99 -9.36
C ILE A 189 -8.66 -1.06 -9.15
N THR A 190 -9.30 0.07 -8.91
CA THR A 190 -10.76 0.12 -8.89
C THR A 190 -11.32 -0.05 -10.31
N LYS A 191 -12.42 -0.80 -10.45
CA LYS A 191 -13.00 -1.18 -11.75
C LYS A 191 -14.48 -0.88 -11.77
N THR A 192 -14.91 -0.01 -12.68
CA THR A 192 -16.33 0.32 -12.85
C THR A 192 -16.75 0.10 -14.30
N THR A 193 -17.92 -0.49 -14.50
CA THR A 193 -18.52 -0.75 -15.81
C THR A 193 -19.87 -0.06 -15.84
N PHE A 194 -20.08 0.80 -16.83
CA PHE A 194 -21.29 1.58 -17.04
C PHE A 194 -22.07 1.05 -18.22
N THR A 195 -23.36 0.79 -18.00
CA THR A 195 -24.29 0.35 -19.03
C THR A 195 -25.41 1.36 -19.17
N LYS A 196 -25.85 1.61 -20.40
CA LYS A 196 -27.00 2.43 -20.72
C LYS A 196 -28.02 1.55 -21.41
N THR A 197 -29.10 1.15 -20.72
CA THR A 197 -30.05 0.16 -21.22
C THR A 197 -31.46 0.74 -21.35
N ASP A 198 -32.34 0.06 -22.12
CA ASP A 198 -33.74 0.33 -22.12
C ASP A 198 -34.40 -0.06 -20.77
N ALA A 199 -35.71 0.21 -20.64
CA ALA A 199 -36.43 -0.07 -19.40
C ALA A 199 -36.45 -1.55 -19.02
N THR A 200 -36.32 -2.50 -19.99
CA THR A 200 -36.23 -3.92 -19.75
C THR A 200 -34.86 -4.32 -19.17
N GLY A 201 -33.83 -3.56 -19.52
CA GLY A 201 -32.45 -3.80 -19.09
C GLY A 201 -31.70 -4.80 -19.97
N ASP A 202 -32.27 -5.22 -21.10
CA ASP A 202 -31.75 -6.31 -21.92
C ASP A 202 -30.90 -5.81 -23.10
N GLN A 203 -31.10 -4.55 -23.53
CA GLN A 203 -30.39 -3.98 -24.68
C GLN A 203 -29.74 -2.65 -24.34
N GLU A 204 -28.50 -2.50 -24.80
CA GLU A 204 -27.78 -1.23 -24.72
C GLU A 204 -28.43 -0.18 -25.64
N VAL A 205 -28.69 1.00 -25.10
CA VAL A 205 -29.22 2.17 -25.83
C VAL A 205 -28.05 2.99 -26.35
N ARG A 206 -27.99 3.21 -27.67
CA ARG A 206 -26.93 3.94 -28.35
C ARG A 206 -27.27 5.42 -28.53
N GLY A 207 -26.24 6.28 -28.54
CA GLY A 207 -26.33 7.67 -28.92
C GLY A 207 -26.67 8.62 -27.77
N ALA A 208 -26.80 8.15 -26.53
CA ALA A 208 -26.90 9.03 -25.38
C ALA A 208 -25.52 9.66 -25.10
N LYS A 209 -25.46 10.96 -24.86
CA LYS A 209 -24.27 11.60 -24.31
C LYS A 209 -24.26 11.37 -22.80
N MET A 210 -23.24 10.69 -22.31
CA MET A 210 -23.06 10.30 -20.92
C MET A 210 -21.86 11.01 -20.33
N SER A 211 -21.90 11.32 -19.04
CA SER A 211 -20.74 11.81 -18.31
C SER A 211 -20.71 11.31 -16.87
N ILE A 212 -19.50 11.27 -16.30
CA ILE A 212 -19.29 11.12 -14.87
C ILE A 212 -18.79 12.43 -14.31
N THR A 213 -19.40 12.88 -13.21
CA THR A 213 -18.96 14.06 -12.48
C THR A 213 -18.69 13.72 -11.02
N ASP A 214 -17.78 14.46 -10.38
CA ASP A 214 -17.69 14.47 -8.92
C ASP A 214 -18.89 15.23 -8.30
N LEU A 215 -18.89 15.34 -6.97
CA LEU A 215 -19.98 16.02 -6.25
C LEU A 215 -20.00 17.53 -6.49
N GLU A 216 -18.87 18.11 -6.88
CA GLU A 216 -18.72 19.54 -7.23
C GLU A 216 -19.12 19.83 -8.68
N GLY A 217 -19.45 18.79 -9.47
CA GLY A 217 -19.87 18.90 -10.87
C GLY A 217 -18.70 18.95 -11.87
N LYS A 218 -17.47 18.69 -11.44
CA LYS A 218 -16.33 18.56 -12.34
C LYS A 218 -16.48 17.28 -13.15
N VAL A 219 -16.40 17.39 -14.48
CA VAL A 219 -16.44 16.24 -15.39
C VAL A 219 -15.13 15.44 -15.23
N ILE A 220 -15.29 14.15 -14.97
CA ILE A 220 -14.20 13.17 -14.84
C ILE A 220 -13.98 12.43 -16.15
N ASP A 221 -15.09 12.03 -16.82
CA ASP A 221 -15.07 11.38 -18.13
C ASP A 221 -16.41 11.64 -18.85
N GLU A 222 -16.38 11.62 -20.20
CA GLU A 222 -17.57 11.74 -21.04
C GLU A 222 -17.47 10.84 -22.28
N TRP A 223 -18.61 10.24 -22.69
CA TRP A 223 -18.68 9.36 -23.87
C TRP A 223 -20.06 9.37 -24.51
N ILE A 224 -20.14 8.77 -25.69
CA ILE A 224 -21.41 8.45 -26.35
C ILE A 224 -21.71 6.97 -26.13
N SER A 225 -22.87 6.64 -25.62
CA SER A 225 -23.29 5.26 -25.39
C SER A 225 -23.33 4.47 -26.71
N SER A 226 -22.93 3.22 -26.63
CA SER A 226 -22.81 2.30 -27.78
C SER A 226 -23.54 0.98 -27.49
N ASN A 227 -23.23 -0.08 -28.23
CA ASN A 227 -23.67 -1.44 -27.96
C ASN A 227 -22.77 -2.20 -26.98
N LYS A 228 -21.83 -1.51 -26.35
CA LYS A 228 -20.92 -2.06 -25.35
C LYS A 228 -20.94 -1.17 -24.12
N ALA A 229 -20.79 -1.78 -22.98
CA ALA A 229 -20.58 -1.06 -21.74
C ALA A 229 -19.33 -0.17 -21.82
N HIS A 230 -19.37 0.96 -21.15
CA HIS A 230 -18.22 1.83 -20.98
C HIS A 230 -17.47 1.45 -19.72
N GLU A 231 -16.18 1.25 -19.80
CA GLU A 231 -15.35 0.77 -18.71
C GLU A 231 -14.37 1.84 -18.27
N ILE A 232 -14.34 2.12 -16.97
CA ILE A 232 -13.40 3.04 -16.33
C ILE A 232 -12.71 2.32 -15.19
N ASP A 233 -11.39 2.35 -15.19
CA ASP A 233 -10.54 1.88 -14.11
C ASP A 233 -9.81 3.06 -13.47
N GLY A 234 -9.59 3.00 -12.17
CA GLY A 234 -8.86 4.03 -11.45
C GLY A 234 -9.69 5.21 -10.94
N LEU A 235 -11.01 5.07 -10.82
CA LEU A 235 -11.79 6.01 -10.00
C LEU A 235 -11.33 5.90 -8.53
N GLU A 236 -11.40 7.01 -7.79
CA GLU A 236 -10.93 7.04 -6.40
C GLU A 236 -11.78 6.12 -5.51
N SER A 237 -11.12 5.14 -4.86
CA SER A 237 -11.75 4.16 -3.99
C SER A 237 -12.55 4.81 -2.88
N GLY A 238 -13.78 4.36 -2.68
CA GLY A 238 -14.69 4.88 -1.66
C GLY A 238 -15.29 6.27 -1.93
N LYS A 239 -14.94 6.93 -3.04
CA LYS A 239 -15.46 8.24 -3.40
C LYS A 239 -16.81 8.12 -4.12
N THR A 240 -17.66 9.12 -3.94
CA THR A 240 -18.98 9.21 -4.57
C THR A 240 -18.91 10.07 -5.82
N TYR A 241 -19.58 9.61 -6.89
CA TYR A 241 -19.71 10.28 -8.18
C TYR A 241 -21.16 10.26 -8.67
N TYR A 242 -21.45 11.06 -9.69
CA TYR A 242 -22.71 11.04 -10.43
C TYR A 242 -22.49 10.52 -11.85
N LEU A 243 -23.32 9.53 -12.27
CA LEU A 243 -23.50 9.19 -13.68
C LEU A 243 -24.63 10.03 -14.23
N ASN A 244 -24.36 10.81 -15.27
CA ASN A 244 -25.31 11.72 -15.90
C ASN A 244 -25.60 11.26 -17.32
N GLU A 245 -26.84 11.47 -17.77
CA GLU A 245 -27.17 11.52 -19.18
C GLU A 245 -27.31 13.00 -19.56
N ASP A 246 -26.41 13.52 -20.39
CA ASP A 246 -26.44 14.92 -20.81
C ASP A 246 -27.46 15.13 -21.93
N THR A 247 -27.50 14.21 -22.88
CA THR A 247 -28.44 14.19 -23.99
C THR A 247 -28.96 12.77 -24.21
N SER A 248 -30.30 12.65 -24.24
CA SER A 248 -31.00 11.40 -24.54
C SER A 248 -31.05 11.14 -26.04
N PRO A 249 -30.96 9.89 -26.52
CA PRO A 249 -31.18 9.59 -27.92
C PRO A 249 -32.65 9.74 -28.32
N ALA A 250 -32.90 9.87 -29.62
CA ALA A 250 -34.25 10.00 -30.15
C ALA A 250 -35.15 8.84 -29.74
N GLY A 251 -36.38 9.15 -29.29
CA GLY A 251 -37.33 8.14 -28.82
C GLY A 251 -37.22 7.74 -27.35
N TYR A 252 -36.32 8.33 -26.61
CA TYR A 252 -36.15 8.06 -25.17
C TYR A 252 -36.30 9.31 -24.31
N VAL A 253 -36.80 9.14 -23.10
CA VAL A 253 -36.85 10.17 -22.08
C VAL A 253 -35.52 10.23 -21.36
N LYS A 254 -34.98 11.47 -21.22
CA LYS A 254 -33.73 11.70 -20.46
C LYS A 254 -33.84 11.10 -19.06
N ALA A 255 -32.88 10.24 -18.70
CA ALA A 255 -32.84 9.60 -17.40
C ALA A 255 -32.42 10.57 -16.28
N THR A 256 -32.85 10.26 -15.07
CA THR A 256 -32.38 10.95 -13.87
C THR A 256 -30.93 10.50 -13.56
N LYS A 257 -30.07 11.44 -13.14
CA LYS A 257 -28.71 11.12 -12.72
C LYS A 257 -28.67 10.08 -11.61
N ILE A 258 -27.64 9.23 -11.62
CA ILE A 258 -27.42 8.17 -10.63
C ILE A 258 -26.21 8.55 -9.78
N GLU A 259 -26.39 8.55 -8.46
CA GLU A 259 -25.30 8.63 -7.50
C GLU A 259 -24.74 7.21 -7.25
N PHE A 260 -23.41 7.07 -7.27
CA PHE A 260 -22.74 5.81 -6.91
C PHE A 260 -21.46 6.06 -6.15
N LYS A 261 -21.16 5.18 -5.21
CA LYS A 261 -19.88 5.13 -4.46
C LYS A 261 -19.00 4.05 -5.06
N VAL A 262 -17.72 4.36 -5.34
CA VAL A 262 -16.76 3.39 -5.88
C VAL A 262 -16.46 2.32 -4.85
N ASN A 263 -16.47 1.05 -5.28
CA ASN A 263 -16.14 -0.10 -4.43
C ASN A 263 -14.72 -0.02 -3.88
N GLU A 264 -14.57 -0.52 -2.65
CA GLU A 264 -13.29 -0.56 -1.92
C GLU A 264 -12.68 -1.98 -1.87
N ASP A 265 -13.16 -2.90 -2.71
CA ASP A 265 -12.79 -4.33 -2.70
C ASP A 265 -12.07 -4.82 -3.98
N GLY A 266 -11.76 -3.90 -4.90
CA GLY A 266 -11.09 -4.21 -6.17
C GLY A 266 -11.91 -5.02 -7.17
N LYS A 267 -13.16 -5.37 -6.84
CA LYS A 267 -14.06 -6.09 -7.75
C LYS A 267 -14.70 -5.14 -8.76
N ILE A 268 -15.14 -5.72 -9.88
CA ILE A 268 -15.85 -4.96 -10.91
C ILE A 268 -17.21 -4.49 -10.37
N GLN A 269 -17.39 -3.19 -10.27
CA GLN A 269 -18.65 -2.54 -9.97
C GLN A 269 -19.44 -2.32 -11.27
N LYS A 270 -20.75 -2.57 -11.24
CA LYS A 270 -21.64 -2.29 -12.37
C LYS A 270 -22.62 -1.18 -12.00
N VAL A 271 -22.69 -0.15 -12.84
CA VAL A 271 -23.64 0.95 -12.72
C VAL A 271 -24.48 0.99 -13.98
N ASN A 272 -25.79 0.75 -13.86
CA ASN A 272 -26.70 0.71 -15.00
C ASN A 272 -27.69 1.88 -14.96
N MET A 273 -27.74 2.67 -16.03
CA MET A 273 -28.75 3.71 -16.23
C MET A 273 -29.81 3.23 -17.25
N LYS A 274 -31.09 3.28 -16.85
CA LYS A 274 -32.20 2.83 -17.67
C LYS A 274 -32.97 3.98 -18.26
N ASP A 275 -33.29 3.90 -19.57
CA ASP A 275 -34.14 4.83 -20.27
C ASP A 275 -35.56 4.32 -20.45
N LYS A 276 -36.51 5.23 -20.45
CA LYS A 276 -37.90 4.98 -20.80
C LYS A 276 -38.14 5.41 -22.24
N VAL A 277 -38.80 4.56 -23.00
CA VAL A 277 -39.26 4.87 -24.36
C VAL A 277 -40.32 5.94 -24.30
N VAL A 278 -40.26 6.96 -25.17
CA VAL A 278 -41.34 7.92 -25.38
C VAL A 278 -42.42 7.23 -26.19
N THR A 279 -43.60 7.09 -25.61
CA THR A 279 -44.80 6.61 -26.34
C THR A 279 -45.74 7.79 -26.58
N ILE A 280 -46.06 8.02 -27.84
CA ILE A 280 -47.00 9.05 -28.27
C ILE A 280 -48.18 8.33 -28.90
N SER A 281 -49.37 8.48 -28.31
CA SER A 281 -50.63 7.94 -28.87
C SER A 281 -51.54 9.07 -29.26
N LYS A 282 -52.12 8.99 -30.44
CA LYS A 282 -53.24 9.85 -30.83
C LYS A 282 -54.56 9.07 -30.74
N VAL A 283 -55.43 9.48 -29.86
CA VAL A 283 -56.68 8.77 -29.58
C VAL A 283 -57.91 9.62 -29.85
N THR A 284 -59.05 8.99 -30.10
CA THR A 284 -60.38 9.61 -30.13
C THR A 284 -60.79 10.07 -28.73
N LEU A 285 -61.88 10.85 -28.62
CA LEU A 285 -62.47 11.20 -27.33
C LEU A 285 -62.94 10.00 -26.51
N GLY A 286 -63.14 8.83 -27.16
CA GLY A 286 -63.45 7.58 -26.53
C GLY A 286 -62.24 6.75 -26.10
N GLY A 287 -61.00 7.23 -26.36
CA GLY A 287 -59.75 6.53 -25.99
C GLY A 287 -59.27 5.51 -27.02
N GLU A 288 -59.89 5.42 -28.21
CA GLU A 288 -59.47 4.52 -29.28
C GLU A 288 -58.32 5.15 -30.10
N GLU A 289 -57.31 4.34 -30.43
CA GLU A 289 -56.18 4.78 -31.26
C GLU A 289 -56.62 5.18 -32.69
N ILE A 290 -56.17 6.36 -33.19
CA ILE A 290 -56.41 6.83 -34.55
C ILE A 290 -55.31 6.35 -35.46
N GLN A 291 -55.63 5.39 -36.33
CA GLN A 291 -54.68 4.86 -37.33
C GLN A 291 -54.39 5.88 -38.45
N GLY A 292 -53.14 5.88 -38.95
CA GLY A 292 -52.71 6.70 -40.10
C GLY A 292 -52.53 8.19 -39.82
N ALA A 293 -52.57 8.61 -38.58
CA ALA A 293 -52.25 10.00 -38.23
C ALA A 293 -50.76 10.26 -38.32
N LEU A 294 -50.33 11.27 -39.09
CA LEU A 294 -48.97 11.77 -39.09
C LEU A 294 -48.77 12.72 -37.93
N LEU A 295 -47.79 12.41 -37.08
CA LEU A 295 -47.40 13.26 -35.97
C LEU A 295 -45.96 13.73 -36.24
N GLN A 296 -45.67 15.00 -35.92
CA GLN A 296 -44.33 15.56 -35.98
C GLN A 296 -43.96 16.02 -34.57
N VAL A 297 -42.76 15.69 -34.16
CA VAL A 297 -42.16 16.10 -32.88
C VAL A 297 -41.10 17.15 -33.16
#